data_cb970c7d236119f595f9c211c3839756
#
_entry.id   cb970c7d236119f595f9c211c3839756
#
_cell.length_a   1.000
_cell.length_b   1.000
_cell.length_c   1.000
_cell.angle_alpha   90.00
_cell.angle_beta   90.00
_cell.angle_gamma   90.00
#
_symmetry.space_group_name_H-M   'P 1'
#
loop_
_entity.id
_entity.type
_entity.pdbx_description
1 polymer ?
#
loop_
_entity_poly.entity_id
_entity_poly.type
_entity_poly.pdbx_seq_one_letter_code
_entity_poly.pdbx_strand_id
1 'polypeptide(L)'
;TLENLSDIGADRVELYTFDYANNYNISPQNSIRTYLEVAKFLKTITGIGINAGHDLNLNNLEYLLKNIPVIQEVSIGHALVCDSFEYGLQKTIEKYLSITNKY
;
A
#
# COMPACT_ATOMS: atom_id res chain seq x y z
N THR A 1 4.89 20.08 -0.39
CA THR A 1 4.52 19.43 0.87
C THR A 1 3.12 18.84 0.81
N LEU A 2 2.81 17.94 1.69
CA LEU A 2 1.45 17.36 1.76
C LEU A 2 0.38 18.39 2.05
N GLU A 3 0.72 19.44 2.76
CA GLU A 3 -0.22 20.52 3.09
C GLU A 3 -0.73 21.29 1.87
N ASN A 4 0.04 21.28 0.80
CA ASN A 4 -0.30 22.03 -0.42
C ASN A 4 -1.03 21.17 -1.46
N LEU A 5 -1.26 19.88 -1.20
CA LEU A 5 -1.87 18.98 -2.19
C LEU A 5 -3.26 19.41 -2.61
N SER A 6 -4.09 19.85 -1.66
CA SER A 6 -5.44 20.33 -1.97
C SER A 6 -5.42 21.63 -2.78
N ASP A 7 -4.42 22.49 -2.53
CA ASP A 7 -4.28 23.77 -3.21
C ASP A 7 -3.87 23.60 -4.67
N ILE A 8 -3.07 22.58 -4.97
CA ILE A 8 -2.66 22.29 -6.35
C ILE A 8 -3.62 21.36 -7.10
N GLY A 9 -4.72 20.96 -6.45
CA GLY A 9 -5.76 20.16 -7.09
C GLY A 9 -5.40 18.70 -7.31
N ALA A 10 -4.49 18.15 -6.53
CA ALA A 10 -4.15 16.74 -6.64
C ALA A 10 -5.33 15.87 -6.23
N ASP A 11 -5.71 14.90 -7.08
CA ASP A 11 -6.81 13.98 -6.82
C ASP A 11 -6.37 12.75 -6.05
N ARG A 12 -5.10 12.37 -6.18
CA ARG A 12 -4.56 11.16 -5.57
C ARG A 12 -3.16 11.37 -5.05
N VAL A 13 -2.83 10.64 -3.99
CA VAL A 13 -1.50 10.60 -3.40
C VAL A 13 -1.07 9.14 -3.34
N GLU A 14 0.15 8.85 -3.78
CA GLU A 14 0.72 7.53 -3.66
C GLU A 14 1.65 7.47 -2.44
N LEU A 15 1.39 6.51 -1.55
CA LEU A 15 2.32 6.18 -0.48
C LEU A 15 3.42 5.30 -1.06
N TYR A 16 4.64 5.78 -1.01
CA TYR A 16 5.81 5.05 -1.49
C TYR A 16 6.26 4.08 -0.40
N THR A 17 5.96 2.80 -0.59
CA THR A 17 6.05 1.79 0.47
C THR A 17 7.40 1.05 0.51
N PHE A 18 8.45 1.62 -0.06
CA PHE A 18 9.79 1.02 -0.05
C PHE A 18 10.31 0.82 1.37
N ASP A 19 10.27 1.86 2.21
CA ASP A 19 10.75 1.78 3.58
C ASP A 19 9.91 0.82 4.42
N TYR A 20 8.61 0.81 4.19
CA TYR A 20 7.72 -0.14 4.84
C TYR A 20 8.14 -1.58 4.53
N ALA A 21 8.32 -1.89 3.25
CA ALA A 21 8.68 -3.24 2.81
C ALA A 21 10.04 -3.67 3.35
N ASN A 22 11.02 -2.76 3.35
CA ASN A 22 12.35 -3.06 3.86
C ASN A 22 12.37 -3.35 5.36
N ASN A 23 11.52 -2.69 6.13
CA ASN A 23 11.52 -2.81 7.59
C ASN A 23 10.47 -3.77 8.12
N TYR A 24 9.58 -4.25 7.26
CA TYR A 24 8.46 -5.09 7.68
C TYR A 24 8.91 -6.34 8.44
N ASN A 25 9.90 -7.06 7.92
CA ASN A 25 10.37 -8.31 8.53
C ASN A 25 11.13 -8.08 9.84
N ILE A 26 11.65 -6.85 10.06
CA ILE A 26 12.36 -6.50 11.28
C ILE A 26 11.35 -6.12 12.36
N SER A 27 10.43 -5.22 12.06
CA SER A 27 9.39 -4.78 12.99
C SER A 27 8.18 -4.24 12.21
N PRO A 28 7.12 -5.05 12.03
CA PRO A 28 5.92 -4.58 11.34
C PRO A 28 5.31 -3.33 11.96
N GLN A 29 5.26 -3.25 13.28
CA GLN A 29 4.67 -2.11 13.97
C GLN A 29 5.43 -0.81 13.70
N ASN A 30 6.77 -0.87 13.72
CA ASN A 30 7.59 0.31 13.44
C ASN A 30 7.56 0.68 11.96
N SER A 31 7.51 -0.32 11.09
CA SER A 31 7.50 -0.08 9.64
C SER A 31 6.27 0.69 9.19
N ILE A 32 5.13 0.50 9.86
CA ILE A 32 3.87 1.12 9.44
C ILE A 32 3.59 2.46 10.12
N ARG A 33 4.32 2.80 11.17
CA ARG A 33 4.02 3.98 12.01
C ARG A 33 3.94 5.28 11.20
N THR A 34 4.94 5.58 10.39
CA THR A 34 4.99 6.80 9.60
C THR A 34 3.84 6.84 8.59
N TYR A 35 3.54 5.71 7.97
CA TYR A 35 2.45 5.62 7.00
C TYR A 35 1.10 5.83 7.64
N LEU A 36 0.90 5.35 8.88
CA LEU A 36 -0.32 5.62 9.63
C LEU A 36 -0.51 7.11 9.90
N GLU A 37 0.55 7.81 10.27
CA GLU A 37 0.48 9.25 10.52
C GLU A 37 0.14 10.02 9.25
N VAL A 38 0.79 9.67 8.14
CA VAL A 38 0.51 10.29 6.83
C VAL A 38 -0.94 10.01 6.42
N ALA A 39 -1.41 8.78 6.58
CA ALA A 39 -2.78 8.42 6.21
C ALA A 39 -3.81 9.19 7.05
N LYS A 40 -3.56 9.37 8.34
CA LYS A 40 -4.42 10.16 9.21
C LYS A 40 -4.50 11.62 8.74
N PHE A 41 -3.38 12.18 8.35
CA PHE A 41 -3.33 13.54 7.81
C PHE A 41 -4.12 13.63 6.51
N LEU A 42 -3.91 12.69 5.58
CA LEU A 42 -4.59 12.69 4.28
C LEU A 42 -6.10 12.54 4.41
N LYS A 43 -6.57 11.85 5.44
CA LYS A 43 -8.01 11.74 5.72
C LYS A 43 -8.67 13.09 6.00
N THR A 44 -7.91 14.07 6.47
CA THR A 44 -8.45 15.41 6.73
C THR A 44 -8.63 16.22 5.45
N ILE A 45 -8.09 15.75 4.34
CA ILE A 45 -8.19 16.41 3.04
C ILE A 45 -9.29 15.76 2.21
N THR A 46 -10.37 16.51 2.00
CA THR A 46 -11.53 16.02 1.24
C THR A 46 -11.19 15.81 -0.23
N GLY A 47 -11.57 14.66 -0.77
CA GLY A 47 -11.43 14.37 -2.19
C GLY A 47 -10.09 13.79 -2.61
N ILE A 48 -9.18 13.53 -1.66
CA ILE A 48 -7.88 12.92 -1.97
C ILE A 48 -8.01 11.39 -1.84
N GLY A 49 -7.71 10.70 -2.93
CA GLY A 49 -7.57 9.25 -2.93
C GLY A 49 -6.16 8.83 -2.52
N ILE A 50 -6.03 7.70 -1.86
CA ILE A 50 -4.74 7.18 -1.40
C ILE A 50 -4.44 5.86 -2.12
N ASN A 51 -3.31 5.82 -2.81
CA ASN A 51 -2.78 4.62 -3.43
C ASN A 51 -1.48 4.24 -2.70
N ALA A 52 -1.11 2.98 -2.74
CA ALA A 52 0.15 2.53 -2.18
C ALA A 52 0.88 1.67 -3.20
N GLY A 53 2.19 1.81 -3.25
CA GLY A 53 3.00 1.04 -4.19
C GLY A 53 4.46 1.09 -3.85
N HIS A 54 5.15 0.10 -4.27
CA HIS A 54 6.58 -0.19 -4.19
C HIS A 54 6.89 -1.30 -3.20
N ASP A 55 7.43 -2.37 -3.72
CA ASP A 55 7.91 -3.55 -2.97
C ASP A 55 6.84 -4.23 -2.09
N LEU A 56 5.57 -4.05 -2.41
CA LEU A 56 4.49 -4.80 -1.76
C LEU A 56 4.46 -6.24 -2.29
N ASN A 57 4.17 -7.18 -1.38
CA ASN A 57 4.15 -8.61 -1.70
C ASN A 57 3.12 -9.34 -0.84
N LEU A 58 3.02 -10.67 -1.01
CA LEU A 58 2.07 -11.48 -0.25
C LEU A 58 2.31 -11.47 1.26
N ASN A 59 3.55 -11.21 1.71
CA ASN A 59 3.87 -11.19 3.12
C ASN A 59 3.48 -9.88 3.81
N ASN A 60 3.61 -8.73 3.12
CA ASN A 60 3.45 -7.43 3.77
C ASN A 60 2.16 -6.68 3.38
N LEU A 61 1.48 -7.10 2.33
CA LEU A 61 0.31 -6.38 1.82
C LEU A 61 -0.86 -6.39 2.80
N GLU A 62 -1.17 -7.54 3.38
CA GLU A 62 -2.34 -7.66 4.26
C GLU A 62 -2.21 -6.78 5.50
N TYR A 63 -1.03 -6.75 6.11
CA TYR A 63 -0.78 -5.92 7.29
C TYR A 63 -0.97 -4.43 6.96
N LEU A 64 -0.46 -4.00 5.80
CA LEU A 64 -0.62 -2.63 5.34
C LEU A 64 -2.10 -2.27 5.19
N LEU A 65 -2.88 -3.09 4.48
CA LEU A 65 -4.29 -2.81 4.22
C LEU A 65 -5.14 -2.90 5.48
N LYS A 66 -4.80 -3.82 6.38
CA LYS A 66 -5.50 -3.95 7.66
C LYS A 66 -5.35 -2.70 8.52
N ASN A 67 -4.15 -2.11 8.52
CA ASN A 67 -3.85 -0.95 9.37
C ASN A 67 -4.17 0.38 8.69
N ILE A 68 -4.19 0.43 7.37
CA ILE A 68 -4.52 1.64 6.61
C ILE A 68 -5.63 1.31 5.59
N PRO A 69 -6.87 1.09 6.08
CA PRO A 69 -7.97 0.67 5.19
C PRO A 69 -8.46 1.76 4.24
N VAL A 70 -7.98 3.00 4.38
CA VAL A 70 -8.32 4.09 3.45
C VAL A 70 -7.57 3.99 2.13
N ILE A 71 -6.58 3.10 2.00
CA ILE A 71 -5.90 2.86 0.74
C ILE A 71 -6.92 2.30 -0.26
N GLN A 72 -7.06 2.96 -1.40
CA GLN A 72 -8.04 2.59 -2.43
C GLN A 72 -7.46 1.68 -3.49
N GLU A 73 -6.18 1.83 -3.80
CA GLU A 73 -5.49 1.04 -4.82
C GLU A 73 -4.09 0.70 -4.38
N VAL A 74 -3.60 -0.45 -4.82
CA VAL A 74 -2.22 -0.86 -4.60
C VAL A 74 -1.59 -1.24 -5.94
N SER A 75 -0.29 -0.97 -6.06
CA SER A 75 0.50 -1.36 -7.23
C SER A 75 1.47 -2.46 -6.81
N ILE A 76 1.35 -3.63 -7.44
CA ILE A 76 2.21 -4.78 -7.18
C ILE A 76 2.95 -5.08 -8.48
N GLY A 77 4.27 -4.99 -8.46
CA GLY A 77 5.08 -5.20 -9.67
C GLY A 77 6.00 -6.39 -9.56
N HIS A 78 7.20 -6.15 -9.01
CA HIS A 78 8.25 -7.17 -8.98
C HIS A 78 7.81 -8.46 -8.28
N ALA A 79 7.14 -8.35 -7.14
CA ALA A 79 6.68 -9.51 -6.40
C ALA A 79 5.66 -10.34 -7.19
N LEU A 80 4.80 -9.68 -7.96
CA LEU A 80 3.82 -10.37 -8.81
C LEU A 80 4.54 -11.24 -9.86
N VAL A 81 5.58 -10.70 -10.48
CA VAL A 81 6.37 -11.43 -11.46
C VAL A 81 7.07 -12.63 -10.81
N CYS A 82 7.73 -12.41 -9.68
CA CYS A 82 8.43 -13.49 -8.96
C CYS A 82 7.48 -14.59 -8.51
N ASP A 83 6.33 -14.22 -7.94
CA ASP A 83 5.33 -15.18 -7.47
C ASP A 83 4.72 -15.97 -8.63
N SER A 84 4.61 -15.36 -9.81
CA SER A 84 4.09 -16.02 -10.99
C SER A 84 4.99 -17.18 -11.47
N PHE A 85 6.29 -17.09 -11.25
CA PHE A 85 7.20 -18.20 -11.54
C PHE A 85 6.98 -19.39 -10.60
N GLU A 86 6.57 -19.13 -9.37
CA GLU A 86 6.33 -20.19 -8.38
C GLU A 86 4.91 -20.78 -8.48
N TYR A 87 3.90 -19.91 -8.57
CA TYR A 87 2.49 -20.32 -8.47
C TYR A 87 1.74 -20.32 -9.80
N GLY A 88 2.30 -19.74 -10.85
CA GLY A 88 1.60 -19.44 -12.09
C GLY A 88 0.83 -18.13 -11.98
N LEU A 89 0.63 -17.47 -13.13
CA LEU A 89 0.07 -16.13 -13.15
C LEU A 89 -1.35 -16.06 -12.57
N GLN A 90 -2.22 -16.98 -12.97
CA GLN A 90 -3.61 -16.97 -12.51
C GLN A 90 -3.71 -17.15 -10.99
N LYS A 91 -2.99 -18.13 -10.45
CA LYS A 91 -2.99 -18.37 -9.00
C LYS A 91 -2.42 -17.21 -8.22
N THR A 92 -1.38 -16.57 -8.75
CA THR A 92 -0.77 -15.39 -8.13
C THR A 92 -1.77 -14.25 -8.05
N ILE A 93 -2.45 -13.96 -9.14
CA ILE A 93 -3.48 -12.92 -9.17
C ILE A 93 -4.59 -13.23 -8.16
N GLU A 94 -5.04 -14.47 -8.09
CA GLU A 94 -6.07 -14.90 -7.13
C GLU A 94 -5.63 -14.68 -5.68
N LYS A 95 -4.35 -14.96 -5.37
CA LYS A 95 -3.81 -14.74 -4.02
C LYS A 95 -3.83 -13.27 -3.62
N TYR A 96 -3.41 -12.37 -4.53
CA TYR A 96 -3.44 -10.94 -4.26
C TYR A 96 -4.87 -10.41 -4.15
N LEU A 97 -5.76 -10.85 -5.03
CA LEU A 97 -7.17 -10.45 -4.98
C LEU A 97 -7.85 -10.91 -3.70
N SER A 98 -7.51 -12.10 -3.19
CA SER A 98 -8.10 -12.56 -1.93
C SER A 98 -7.71 -11.66 -0.75
N ILE A 99 -6.55 -11.03 -0.80
CA ILE A 99 -6.13 -10.05 0.21
C ILE A 99 -6.86 -8.73 0.00
N THR A 100 -6.82 -8.18 -1.21
CA THR A 100 -7.41 -6.86 -1.47
C THR A 100 -8.92 -6.83 -1.31
N ASN A 101 -9.60 -7.95 -1.59
CA ASN A 101 -11.06 -8.02 -1.46
C ASN A 101 -11.53 -8.07 0.01
N LYS A 102 -10.63 -8.30 0.97
CA LYS A 102 -10.98 -8.24 2.40
C LYS A 102 -11.06 -6.80 2.91
N TYR A 103 -10.41 -5.91 2.25
CA TYR A 103 -10.22 -4.54 2.70
C TYR A 103 -10.58 -3.53 1.61
#